data_c4fdb01f0f9bc318ef6fa9b8061ecd11
#
_entry.id   c4fdb01f0f9bc318ef6fa9b8061ecd11
#
_cell.length_a   1.000
_cell.length_b   1.000
_cell.length_c   1.000
_cell.angle_alpha   90.00
_cell.angle_beta   90.00
_cell.angle_gamma   90.00
#
_symmetry.space_group_name_H-M   'P 1'
#
loop_
_entity.id
_entity.type
_entity.pdbx_description
1 polymer ?
#
loop_
_entity_poly.entity_id
_entity_poly.type
_entity_poly.pdbx_seq_one_letter_code
_entity_poly.pdbx_strand_id
1 'polypeptide(L)'
;MPGDKVKIALLLAAALAGPVMAGELGVLKPIIKDNDALMRERPDGKGKAFVLEQVRQGKLYEALQQEARSGFTRTMLALDDLAMQVAGDPKGQTSWLMLALEDGGFARCGFWLQDGGKQRWLNECMVDLVVDQDSIADGSFEEIYAHEIGHVFLRRLLPNLPQGYSRTPHHSFSVTDQQTALDEGFATHFQAIARRFTHNQRLLAQDAGAEYKPYTPLWLSNLDRAYRIEGVRQNWFVHQQIAPPGAEDAIVRRELSTMFDRAQLKNPAQMLASEGFDATVFYRYAAVGEGGAELVRRYEPLFRALKALNAQKLATDTSLVPALAQALSGLSRADGDRFVQVLMDTSYGALASPQLAARAEALALTGRMGDGDAFVPALKAVRKEMAEQAAAAQARPAMLAEHIGPALWLLHPTLKALGGGQNDAPLAINLNTAEREHLMALPGIDAARADRLLASRQQSGSFASIDDFLQRAALSAGDAQAIRGMEGAMRAAGPYPRD
;
A
#
# COMPACT_ATOMS: atom_id res chain seq x y z
N MET A 1 34.33 -46.77 -2.29
CA MET A 1 33.40 -46.43 -1.25
C MET A 1 32.91 -45.00 -1.46
N PRO A 2 31.66 -44.79 -1.91
CA PRO A 2 31.00 -43.46 -1.87
C PRO A 2 29.66 -43.65 -1.13
N GLY A 3 29.59 -43.27 0.12
CA GLY A 3 28.41 -43.57 0.93
C GLY A 3 28.06 -42.60 2.03
N ASP A 4 28.77 -41.47 2.27
CA ASP A 4 28.56 -40.67 3.48
C ASP A 4 28.30 -39.16 3.30
N LYS A 5 28.17 -38.69 2.07
CA LYS A 5 27.91 -37.23 1.84
C LYS A 5 26.43 -36.82 1.64
N VAL A 6 25.51 -37.78 1.59
CA VAL A 6 24.08 -37.48 1.33
C VAL A 6 23.26 -37.35 2.62
N LYS A 7 23.76 -37.79 3.75
CA LYS A 7 22.98 -37.75 5.02
C LYS A 7 23.06 -36.44 5.80
N ILE A 8 23.96 -35.51 5.47
CA ILE A 8 24.11 -34.24 6.20
C ILE A 8 23.17 -33.14 5.66
N ALA A 9 22.75 -33.23 4.41
CA ALA A 9 21.85 -32.22 3.81
C ALA A 9 20.37 -32.36 4.23
N LEU A 10 19.93 -33.55 4.66
CA LEU A 10 18.55 -33.78 5.10
C LEU A 10 18.30 -33.45 6.58
N LEU A 11 19.33 -33.30 7.39
CA LEU A 11 19.18 -32.94 8.81
C LEU A 11 19.10 -31.43 9.09
N LEU A 12 19.48 -30.58 8.13
CA LEU A 12 19.34 -29.10 8.28
C LEU A 12 17.96 -28.58 7.86
N ALA A 13 17.19 -29.35 7.07
CA ALA A 13 15.84 -28.95 6.67
C ALA A 13 14.76 -29.29 7.71
N ALA A 14 15.04 -30.20 8.63
CA ALA A 14 14.09 -30.61 9.67
C ALA A 14 14.16 -29.78 10.97
N ALA A 15 15.15 -28.89 11.11
CA ALA A 15 15.37 -28.13 12.33
C ALA A 15 14.59 -26.79 12.38
N LEU A 16 13.84 -26.43 11.31
CA LEU A 16 13.07 -25.18 11.25
C LEU A 16 11.55 -25.36 11.40
N ALA A 17 11.08 -26.58 11.65
CA ALA A 17 9.65 -26.84 11.89
C ALA A 17 9.32 -26.96 13.39
N GLY A 18 9.88 -26.10 14.22
CA GLY A 18 9.34 -25.86 15.55
C GLY A 18 7.97 -25.14 15.43
N PRO A 19 7.03 -25.32 16.39
CA PRO A 19 5.80 -24.54 16.40
C PRO A 19 6.21 -23.06 16.37
N VAL A 20 5.66 -22.30 15.40
CA VAL A 20 5.77 -20.83 15.40
C VAL A 20 5.07 -20.37 16.67
N MET A 21 5.86 -20.02 17.69
CA MET A 21 5.33 -19.44 18.93
C MET A 21 4.91 -18.01 18.57
N ALA A 22 3.63 -17.70 18.73
CA ALA A 22 3.19 -16.32 18.60
C ALA A 22 3.82 -15.48 19.69
N GLY A 23 4.30 -14.27 19.34
CA GLY A 23 4.83 -13.30 20.27
C GLY A 23 3.84 -12.91 21.36
N GLU A 24 4.34 -12.25 22.38
CA GLU A 24 3.53 -11.73 23.47
C GLU A 24 2.96 -10.34 23.07
N LEU A 25 1.66 -10.13 23.27
CA LEU A 25 1.04 -8.81 23.14
C LEU A 25 1.27 -8.00 24.43
N GLY A 26 2.12 -7.01 24.35
CA GLY A 26 2.31 -6.03 25.41
C GLY A 26 1.32 -4.88 25.27
N VAL A 27 0.50 -4.64 26.30
CA VAL A 27 -0.48 -3.57 26.30
C VAL A 27 0.05 -2.39 27.09
N LEU A 28 0.00 -1.20 26.48
CA LEU A 28 0.50 0.06 27.02
C LEU A 28 -0.66 1.06 27.17
N LYS A 29 -0.52 2.01 28.07
CA LYS A 29 -1.36 3.21 28.13
C LYS A 29 -0.52 4.44 28.37
N PRO A 30 -0.93 5.62 27.90
CA PRO A 30 -0.22 6.86 28.18
C PRO A 30 -0.37 7.24 29.65
N ILE A 31 0.68 7.83 30.20
CA ILE A 31 0.62 8.48 31.51
C ILE A 31 0.01 9.85 31.29
N ILE A 32 -1.05 10.15 32.05
CA ILE A 32 -1.74 11.44 31.98
C ILE A 32 -1.19 12.39 33.04
N LYS A 33 -0.85 13.59 32.61
CA LYS A 33 -0.44 14.68 33.48
C LYS A 33 -1.13 15.97 33.02
N ASP A 34 -1.76 16.67 33.92
CA ASP A 34 -2.48 17.93 33.64
C ASP A 34 -3.52 17.80 32.51
N ASN A 35 -4.23 16.66 32.46
CA ASN A 35 -5.21 16.21 31.45
C ASN A 35 -4.65 15.86 30.07
N ASP A 36 -3.34 15.92 29.86
CA ASP A 36 -2.71 15.57 28.60
C ASP A 36 -1.82 14.33 28.74
N ALA A 37 -1.59 13.62 27.64
CA ALA A 37 -0.62 12.54 27.58
C ALA A 37 0.80 13.08 27.80
N LEU A 38 1.50 12.51 28.78
CA LEU A 38 2.86 12.92 29.08
C LEU A 38 3.81 12.61 27.93
N MET A 39 4.45 13.64 27.41
CA MET A 39 5.46 13.56 26.35
C MET A 39 6.83 13.94 26.88
N ARG A 40 7.88 13.27 26.37
CA ARG A 40 9.27 13.54 26.73
C ARG A 40 10.14 13.60 25.47
N GLU A 41 11.19 14.45 25.47
CA GLU A 41 12.15 14.55 24.37
C GLU A 41 12.76 13.19 24.04
N ARG A 42 12.83 12.87 22.74
CA ARG A 42 13.47 11.66 22.24
C ARG A 42 14.99 11.77 22.36
N PRO A 43 15.70 10.66 22.66
CA PRO A 43 17.17 10.69 22.72
C PRO A 43 17.84 11.01 21.38
N ASP A 44 17.15 10.75 20.26
CA ASP A 44 17.64 11.04 18.90
C ASP A 44 17.39 12.50 18.44
N GLY A 45 16.79 13.33 19.29
CA GLY A 45 16.50 14.74 18.99
C GLY A 45 15.35 14.97 18.00
N LYS A 46 14.61 13.92 17.62
CA LYS A 46 13.52 14.00 16.63
C LYS A 46 12.16 14.33 17.28
N GLY A 47 12.13 15.30 18.18
CA GLY A 47 10.91 15.74 18.86
C GLY A 47 10.59 14.93 20.12
N LYS A 48 9.30 14.82 20.46
CA LYS A 48 8.81 14.19 21.68
C LYS A 48 8.17 12.83 21.41
N ALA A 49 8.19 11.96 22.39
CA ALA A 49 7.53 10.67 22.39
C ALA A 49 6.73 10.46 23.67
N PHE A 50 5.72 9.61 23.61
CA PHE A 50 4.88 9.26 24.75
C PHE A 50 5.68 8.63 25.88
N VAL A 51 5.27 8.94 27.11
CA VAL A 51 5.66 8.20 28.32
C VAL A 51 4.51 7.26 28.67
N LEU A 52 4.79 5.96 28.58
CA LEU A 52 3.80 4.90 28.66
C LEU A 52 4.05 4.02 29.88
N GLU A 53 2.98 3.43 30.41
CA GLU A 53 3.06 2.36 31.40
C GLU A 53 2.37 1.09 30.89
N GLN A 54 2.85 -0.08 31.34
CA GLN A 54 2.30 -1.35 30.92
C GLN A 54 1.01 -1.67 31.68
N VAL A 55 -0.04 -2.03 30.95
CA VAL A 55 -1.29 -2.58 31.48
C VAL A 55 -1.13 -4.08 31.65
N ARG A 56 -1.43 -4.61 32.85
CA ARG A 56 -1.24 -6.03 33.19
C ARG A 56 -2.49 -6.70 33.78
N GLN A 57 -3.59 -5.97 33.89
CA GLN A 57 -4.85 -6.47 34.46
C GLN A 57 -6.04 -5.63 34.03
N GLY A 58 -7.23 -6.18 34.19
CA GLY A 58 -8.50 -5.54 33.88
C GLY A 58 -9.22 -6.19 32.70
N LYS A 59 -10.51 -5.96 32.62
CA LYS A 59 -11.38 -6.64 31.62
C LYS A 59 -10.90 -6.45 30.18
N LEU A 60 -10.50 -5.23 29.80
CA LEU A 60 -10.02 -4.96 28.45
C LEU A 60 -8.69 -5.68 28.18
N TYR A 61 -7.76 -5.66 29.14
CA TYR A 61 -6.51 -6.40 29.03
C TYR A 61 -6.75 -7.92 28.86
N GLU A 62 -7.64 -8.50 29.66
CA GLU A 62 -7.98 -9.92 29.59
C GLU A 62 -8.60 -10.28 28.23
N ALA A 63 -9.49 -9.44 27.70
CA ALA A 63 -10.07 -9.62 26.37
C ALA A 63 -9.01 -9.55 25.26
N LEU A 64 -8.11 -8.57 25.29
CA LEU A 64 -6.99 -8.45 24.36
C LEU A 64 -6.06 -9.67 24.43
N GLN A 65 -5.74 -10.16 25.63
CA GLN A 65 -4.93 -11.36 25.79
C GLN A 65 -5.65 -12.63 25.28
N GLN A 66 -6.98 -12.67 25.34
CA GLN A 66 -7.76 -13.75 24.73
C GLN A 66 -7.68 -13.70 23.20
N GLU A 67 -7.82 -12.52 22.59
CA GLU A 67 -7.65 -12.33 21.14
C GLU A 67 -6.23 -12.71 20.69
N ALA A 68 -5.21 -12.31 21.43
CA ALA A 68 -3.82 -12.66 21.18
C ALA A 68 -3.57 -14.18 21.18
N ARG A 69 -4.41 -14.96 21.86
CA ARG A 69 -4.27 -16.44 21.95
C ARG A 69 -5.13 -17.19 20.96
N SER A 70 -6.29 -16.67 20.57
CA SER A 70 -7.31 -17.45 19.83
C SER A 70 -7.86 -16.78 18.59
N GLY A 71 -7.79 -15.44 18.48
CA GLY A 71 -8.25 -14.68 17.31
C GLY A 71 -7.24 -14.63 16.17
N PHE A 72 -7.57 -13.94 15.11
CA PHE A 72 -6.64 -13.68 14.00
C PHE A 72 -5.45 -12.84 14.44
N THR A 73 -5.61 -12.02 15.51
CA THR A 73 -4.51 -11.29 16.18
C THR A 73 -3.32 -12.20 16.49
N ARG A 74 -3.56 -13.45 16.90
CA ARG A 74 -2.48 -14.44 17.10
C ARG A 74 -1.63 -14.64 15.84
N THR A 75 -2.24 -14.67 14.67
CA THR A 75 -1.52 -14.81 13.40
C THR A 75 -0.70 -13.55 13.12
N MET A 76 -1.23 -12.37 13.41
CA MET A 76 -0.50 -11.12 13.25
C MET A 76 0.70 -11.02 14.20
N LEU A 77 0.58 -11.50 15.44
CA LEU A 77 1.71 -11.58 16.37
C LEU A 77 2.79 -12.55 15.87
N ALA A 78 2.41 -13.68 15.28
CA ALA A 78 3.37 -14.60 14.67
C ALA A 78 4.06 -14.00 13.43
N LEU A 79 3.38 -13.14 12.68
CA LEU A 79 3.98 -12.36 11.59
C LEU A 79 4.92 -11.27 12.11
N ASP A 80 4.60 -10.62 13.25
CA ASP A 80 5.52 -9.65 13.87
C ASP A 80 6.80 -10.33 14.36
N ASP A 81 6.69 -11.51 14.98
CA ASP A 81 7.85 -12.33 15.35
C ASP A 81 8.71 -12.67 14.12
N LEU A 82 8.08 -13.05 13.01
CA LEU A 82 8.78 -13.32 11.77
C LEU A 82 9.47 -12.04 11.22
N ALA A 83 8.78 -10.90 11.27
CA ALA A 83 9.35 -9.62 10.85
C ALA A 83 10.57 -9.24 11.72
N MET A 84 10.47 -9.39 13.04
CA MET A 84 11.59 -9.19 13.97
C MET A 84 12.78 -10.11 13.65
N GLN A 85 12.53 -11.40 13.45
CA GLN A 85 13.57 -12.37 13.09
C GLN A 85 14.27 -12.01 11.77
N VAL A 86 13.50 -11.63 10.74
CA VAL A 86 14.03 -11.20 9.44
C VAL A 86 14.78 -9.88 9.56
N ALA A 87 14.30 -8.93 10.36
CA ALA A 87 14.99 -7.67 10.64
C ALA A 87 16.33 -7.88 11.36
N GLY A 88 16.48 -8.97 12.09
CA GLY A 88 17.66 -9.26 12.91
C GLY A 88 17.56 -8.70 14.32
N ASP A 89 16.35 -8.37 14.76
CA ASP A 89 16.07 -7.90 16.11
C ASP A 89 16.30 -9.01 17.16
N PRO A 90 16.57 -8.67 18.41
CA PRO A 90 16.74 -9.65 19.48
C PRO A 90 15.52 -10.57 19.64
N LYS A 91 15.75 -11.84 19.90
CA LYS A 91 14.66 -12.80 20.14
C LYS A 91 13.85 -12.40 21.39
N GLY A 92 12.52 -12.57 21.31
CA GLY A 92 11.61 -12.37 22.43
C GLY A 92 11.21 -10.92 22.68
N GLN A 93 11.29 -10.09 21.66
CA GLN A 93 10.65 -8.76 21.71
C GLN A 93 9.14 -8.90 21.79
N THR A 94 8.52 -7.94 22.45
CA THR A 94 7.07 -7.85 22.64
C THR A 94 6.46 -7.04 21.49
N SER A 95 5.34 -7.52 20.95
CA SER A 95 4.50 -6.71 20.06
C SER A 95 3.69 -5.73 20.90
N TRP A 96 3.91 -4.44 20.70
CA TRP A 96 3.34 -3.40 21.56
C TRP A 96 2.04 -2.83 20.97
N LEU A 97 1.01 -2.73 21.81
CA LEU A 97 -0.25 -2.02 21.56
C LEU A 97 -0.42 -0.91 22.61
N MET A 98 -0.47 0.34 22.19
CA MET A 98 -0.84 1.47 23.03
C MET A 98 -2.35 1.71 22.91
N LEU A 99 -3.03 1.75 24.05
CA LEU A 99 -4.43 2.14 24.13
C LEU A 99 -4.53 3.67 24.05
N ALA A 100 -4.89 4.17 22.86
CA ALA A 100 -5.11 5.60 22.63
C ALA A 100 -6.30 6.13 23.45
N LEU A 101 -6.24 7.39 23.83
CA LEU A 101 -7.33 8.07 24.55
C LEU A 101 -8.38 8.64 23.58
N GLU A 102 -7.92 9.16 22.47
CA GLU A 102 -8.68 9.78 21.40
C GLU A 102 -8.10 9.25 20.10
N ASP A 103 -8.63 9.60 18.97
CA ASP A 103 -8.21 9.21 17.63
C ASP A 103 -6.93 8.35 17.57
N GLY A 104 -7.11 7.03 17.41
CA GLY A 104 -6.04 6.06 17.19
C GLY A 104 -6.05 5.59 15.75
N GLY A 105 -5.08 4.79 15.38
CA GLY A 105 -4.91 4.26 14.03
C GLY A 105 -3.55 4.69 13.48
N PHE A 106 -2.49 4.41 14.24
CA PHE A 106 -1.13 4.79 13.87
C PHE A 106 -0.12 3.71 14.26
N ALA A 107 0.87 3.51 13.44
CA ALA A 107 2.07 2.82 13.85
C ALA A 107 3.14 3.84 14.26
N ARG A 108 3.57 3.80 15.51
CA ARG A 108 4.56 4.72 16.07
C ARG A 108 5.82 3.97 16.48
N CYS A 109 6.99 4.62 16.34
CA CYS A 109 8.26 4.03 16.77
C CYS A 109 8.97 4.94 17.77
N GLY A 110 9.43 4.31 18.86
CA GLY A 110 10.13 4.96 19.97
C GLY A 110 9.19 5.54 21.02
N PHE A 111 9.36 5.09 22.26
CA PHE A 111 8.60 5.55 23.40
C PHE A 111 9.38 5.41 24.72
N TRP A 112 8.96 6.13 25.74
CA TRP A 112 9.49 6.00 27.08
C TRP A 112 8.60 5.03 27.86
N LEU A 113 9.15 3.89 28.29
CA LEU A 113 8.45 2.96 29.17
C LEU A 113 8.74 3.30 30.62
N GLN A 114 7.69 3.55 31.41
CA GLN A 114 7.77 3.74 32.86
C GLN A 114 7.50 2.42 33.57
N ASP A 115 8.45 2.01 34.41
CA ASP A 115 8.33 0.83 35.29
C ASP A 115 8.91 1.15 36.67
N GLY A 116 8.11 0.96 37.73
CA GLY A 116 8.53 1.22 39.12
C GLY A 116 9.08 2.64 39.34
N GLY A 117 8.54 3.64 38.66
CA GLY A 117 8.98 5.05 38.77
C GLY A 117 10.23 5.39 37.93
N LYS A 118 10.85 4.43 37.25
CA LYS A 118 11.95 4.65 36.32
C LYS A 118 11.45 4.70 34.90
N GLN A 119 12.01 5.59 34.07
CA GLN A 119 11.70 5.71 32.67
C GLN A 119 12.90 5.24 31.83
N ARG A 120 12.67 4.32 30.90
CA ARG A 120 13.66 3.87 29.92
C ARG A 120 13.16 4.11 28.50
N TRP A 121 14.05 4.50 27.61
CA TRP A 121 13.76 4.62 26.19
C TRP A 121 13.72 3.25 25.54
N LEU A 122 12.68 2.99 24.74
CA LEU A 122 12.59 1.85 23.85
C LEU A 122 12.50 2.36 22.43
N ASN A 123 13.43 1.93 21.58
CA ASN A 123 13.41 2.22 20.16
C ASN A 123 12.66 1.08 19.42
N GLU A 124 11.47 0.77 19.90
CA GLU A 124 10.59 -0.27 19.36
C GLU A 124 9.36 0.39 18.74
N CYS A 125 8.74 -0.29 17.75
CA CYS A 125 7.50 0.20 17.16
C CYS A 125 6.29 -0.41 17.88
N MET A 126 5.20 0.34 17.92
CA MET A 126 3.92 -0.04 18.53
C MET A 126 2.76 0.36 17.65
N VAL A 127 1.65 -0.33 17.81
CA VAL A 127 0.35 0.07 17.28
C VAL A 127 -0.34 0.98 18.30
N ASP A 128 -0.90 2.09 17.85
CA ASP A 128 -1.63 3.09 18.63
C ASP A 128 -3.11 3.01 18.23
N LEU A 129 -3.99 2.48 19.09
CA LEU A 129 -5.41 2.29 18.80
C LEU A 129 -6.32 2.67 19.95
N VAL A 130 -7.47 3.24 19.60
CA VAL A 130 -8.63 3.28 20.51
C VAL A 130 -9.29 1.90 20.50
N VAL A 131 -9.32 1.25 21.65
CA VAL A 131 -9.87 -0.10 21.80
C VAL A 131 -10.84 -0.15 22.97
N ASP A 132 -12.01 -0.75 22.74
CA ASP A 132 -13.00 -1.04 23.75
C ASP A 132 -13.50 -2.51 23.63
N GLN A 133 -14.41 -2.89 24.52
CA GLN A 133 -14.97 -4.24 24.53
C GLN A 133 -15.82 -4.53 23.29
N ASP A 134 -16.49 -3.52 22.75
CA ASP A 134 -17.38 -3.67 21.59
C ASP A 134 -16.57 -3.89 20.32
N SER A 135 -15.46 -3.17 20.13
CA SER A 135 -14.55 -3.34 19.00
C SER A 135 -13.86 -4.71 18.98
N ILE A 136 -13.58 -5.30 20.15
CA ILE A 136 -13.11 -6.68 20.23
C ILE A 136 -14.23 -7.65 19.88
N ALA A 137 -15.43 -7.44 20.43
CA ALA A 137 -16.55 -8.36 20.23
C ALA A 137 -17.07 -8.39 18.79
N ASP A 138 -17.05 -7.26 18.07
CA ASP A 138 -17.50 -7.18 16.68
C ASP A 138 -16.40 -7.47 15.65
N GLY A 139 -15.15 -7.62 16.08
CA GLY A 139 -13.98 -7.94 15.24
C GLY A 139 -13.33 -6.73 14.59
N SER A 140 -13.82 -5.51 14.81
CA SER A 140 -13.22 -4.31 14.26
C SER A 140 -11.80 -4.06 14.81
N PHE A 141 -11.55 -4.41 16.07
CA PHE A 141 -10.20 -4.43 16.63
C PHE A 141 -9.26 -5.33 15.82
N GLU A 142 -9.65 -6.59 15.58
CA GLU A 142 -8.84 -7.57 14.88
C GLU A 142 -8.44 -7.07 13.46
N GLU A 143 -9.40 -6.47 12.76
CA GLU A 143 -9.20 -5.93 11.42
C GLU A 143 -8.29 -4.68 11.41
N ILE A 144 -8.56 -3.71 12.29
CA ILE A 144 -7.80 -2.46 12.34
C ILE A 144 -6.38 -2.72 12.90
N TYR A 145 -6.26 -3.56 13.92
CA TYR A 145 -4.95 -3.97 14.43
C TYR A 145 -4.11 -4.64 13.35
N ALA A 146 -4.73 -5.46 12.48
CA ALA A 146 -4.02 -6.07 11.37
C ALA A 146 -3.47 -5.03 10.36
N HIS A 147 -4.20 -3.95 10.12
CA HIS A 147 -3.72 -2.83 9.30
C HIS A 147 -2.52 -2.14 9.94
N GLU A 148 -2.67 -1.67 11.18
CA GLU A 148 -1.65 -0.86 11.84
C GLU A 148 -0.35 -1.63 12.11
N ILE A 149 -0.44 -2.90 12.45
CA ILE A 149 0.77 -3.73 12.62
C ILE A 149 1.43 -4.02 11.27
N GLY A 150 0.71 -3.95 10.16
CA GLY A 150 1.27 -3.98 8.81
C GLY A 150 2.28 -2.86 8.59
N HIS A 151 1.99 -1.63 9.03
CA HIS A 151 2.94 -0.53 9.04
C HIS A 151 4.14 -0.80 9.94
N VAL A 152 3.94 -1.42 11.11
CA VAL A 152 5.05 -1.82 12.00
C VAL A 152 5.99 -2.78 11.27
N PHE A 153 5.47 -3.77 10.53
CA PHE A 153 6.31 -4.68 9.74
C PHE A 153 7.15 -3.92 8.71
N LEU A 154 6.56 -2.98 7.97
CA LEU A 154 7.32 -2.17 7.01
C LEU A 154 8.38 -1.32 7.69
N ARG A 155 8.08 -0.68 8.81
CA ARG A 155 9.07 0.11 9.55
C ARG A 155 10.25 -0.72 10.07
N ARG A 156 10.03 -2.00 10.39
CA ARG A 156 11.10 -2.94 10.76
C ARG A 156 11.92 -3.44 9.56
N LEU A 157 11.23 -3.80 8.47
CA LEU A 157 11.85 -4.47 7.33
C LEU A 157 12.42 -3.47 6.30
N LEU A 158 11.80 -2.31 6.17
CA LEU A 158 12.12 -1.27 5.19
C LEU A 158 12.22 0.12 5.86
N PRO A 159 13.04 0.28 6.95
CA PRO A 159 13.14 1.54 7.68
C PRO A 159 13.65 2.71 6.84
N ASN A 160 14.36 2.42 5.73
CA ASN A 160 14.90 3.42 4.80
C ASN A 160 13.95 3.74 3.63
N LEU A 161 12.68 3.33 3.71
CA LEU A 161 11.70 3.72 2.71
C LEU A 161 11.65 5.25 2.61
N PRO A 162 11.90 5.85 1.42
CA PRO A 162 11.90 7.30 1.26
C PRO A 162 10.54 7.92 1.62
N GLN A 163 10.56 9.17 2.00
CA GLN A 163 9.34 9.95 2.20
C GLN A 163 8.69 10.28 0.85
N GLY A 164 7.36 10.27 0.79
CA GLY A 164 6.62 10.58 -0.42
C GLY A 164 6.52 12.08 -0.71
N TYR A 165 6.09 12.41 -1.91
CA TYR A 165 5.84 13.79 -2.36
C TYR A 165 4.37 14.13 -2.48
N SER A 166 3.48 13.14 -2.59
CA SER A 166 2.06 13.39 -2.75
C SER A 166 1.50 14.12 -1.54
N ARG A 167 0.66 15.11 -1.82
CA ARG A 167 -0.10 15.91 -0.86
C ARG A 167 -1.60 15.66 -1.01
N THR A 168 -1.95 14.69 -1.81
CA THR A 168 -3.30 14.17 -1.94
C THR A 168 -3.59 13.27 -0.75
N PRO A 169 -4.77 13.36 -0.13
CA PRO A 169 -5.19 12.41 0.87
C PRO A 169 -5.10 10.99 0.34
N HIS A 170 -4.52 10.09 1.12
CA HIS A 170 -4.49 8.69 0.73
C HIS A 170 -5.85 8.04 0.98
N HIS A 171 -6.27 7.22 0.07
CA HIS A 171 -7.39 6.29 0.16
C HIS A 171 -7.31 5.30 -1.01
N SER A 172 -8.03 4.22 -0.92
CA SER A 172 -7.84 3.06 -1.82
C SER A 172 -7.96 3.37 -3.32
N PHE A 173 -8.75 4.37 -3.74
CA PHE A 173 -8.87 4.78 -5.14
C PHE A 173 -7.90 5.88 -5.55
N SER A 174 -7.36 6.66 -4.62
CA SER A 174 -6.53 7.82 -4.97
C SER A 174 -5.20 7.39 -5.58
N VAL A 175 -4.67 8.28 -6.41
CA VAL A 175 -3.33 8.17 -6.95
C VAL A 175 -2.45 9.14 -6.16
N THR A 176 -1.58 8.61 -5.35
CA THR A 176 -0.65 9.35 -4.49
C THR A 176 0.78 9.27 -5.06
N ASP A 177 1.72 8.90 -4.24
CA ASP A 177 3.06 8.47 -4.67
C ASP A 177 3.28 7.01 -4.32
N GLN A 178 4.32 6.39 -4.90
CA GLN A 178 4.58 4.96 -4.71
C GLN A 178 4.98 4.61 -3.27
N GLN A 179 5.53 5.55 -2.51
CA GLN A 179 5.93 5.33 -1.12
C GLN A 179 4.69 5.23 -0.22
N THR A 180 3.77 6.18 -0.37
CA THR A 180 2.47 6.18 0.34
C THR A 180 1.63 4.97 -0.10
N ALA A 181 1.54 4.71 -1.40
CA ALA A 181 0.77 3.58 -1.92
C ALA A 181 1.29 2.23 -1.43
N LEU A 182 2.62 2.05 -1.36
CA LEU A 182 3.22 0.84 -0.82
C LEU A 182 2.94 0.69 0.68
N ASP A 183 3.13 1.74 1.48
CA ASP A 183 2.95 1.71 2.94
C ASP A 183 1.48 1.38 3.29
N GLU A 184 0.56 2.15 2.74
CA GLU A 184 -0.88 1.99 2.98
C GLU A 184 -1.45 0.73 2.32
N GLY A 185 -1.04 0.42 1.09
CA GLY A 185 -1.47 -0.79 0.39
C GLY A 185 -0.99 -2.06 1.07
N PHE A 186 0.23 -2.04 1.61
CA PHE A 186 0.75 -3.14 2.41
C PHE A 186 -0.01 -3.29 3.74
N ALA A 187 -0.39 -2.21 4.40
CA ALA A 187 -1.22 -2.26 5.60
C ALA A 187 -2.67 -2.70 5.28
N THR A 188 -3.30 -2.10 4.27
CA THR A 188 -4.69 -2.38 3.87
C THR A 188 -4.92 -3.83 3.45
N HIS A 189 -3.93 -4.50 2.81
CA HIS A 189 -4.12 -5.90 2.45
C HIS A 189 -4.28 -6.81 3.68
N PHE A 190 -3.71 -6.48 4.84
CA PHE A 190 -3.90 -7.26 6.06
C PHE A 190 -5.34 -7.18 6.59
N GLN A 191 -6.08 -6.09 6.34
CA GLN A 191 -7.51 -6.05 6.64
C GLN A 191 -8.27 -7.10 5.80
N ALA A 192 -7.96 -7.21 4.51
CA ALA A 192 -8.56 -8.21 3.64
C ALA A 192 -8.16 -9.64 4.05
N ILE A 193 -6.93 -9.86 4.49
CA ILE A 193 -6.44 -11.13 5.04
C ILE A 193 -7.14 -11.46 6.37
N ALA A 194 -7.29 -10.47 7.27
CA ALA A 194 -8.02 -10.65 8.53
C ALA A 194 -9.45 -11.13 8.27
N ARG A 195 -10.20 -10.45 7.42
CA ARG A 195 -11.58 -10.86 7.06
C ARG A 195 -11.66 -12.22 6.37
N ARG A 196 -10.62 -12.63 5.65
CA ARG A 196 -10.58 -13.96 5.03
C ARG A 196 -10.39 -15.09 6.04
N PHE A 197 -9.58 -14.86 7.08
CA PHE A 197 -9.16 -15.92 8.01
C PHE A 197 -9.66 -15.71 9.45
N THR A 198 -10.48 -14.70 9.69
CA THR A 198 -11.11 -14.47 11.00
C THR A 198 -12.08 -15.60 11.37
N HIS A 199 -12.22 -15.84 12.65
CA HIS A 199 -13.28 -16.69 13.22
C HIS A 199 -14.38 -15.86 13.92
N ASN A 200 -14.27 -14.52 13.92
CA ASN A 200 -15.26 -13.64 14.51
C ASN A 200 -16.54 -13.65 13.68
N GLN A 201 -17.64 -14.18 14.28
CA GLN A 201 -18.89 -14.37 13.56
C GLN A 201 -19.59 -13.07 13.19
N ARG A 202 -19.39 -11.99 13.98
CA ARG A 202 -19.97 -10.68 13.65
C ARG A 202 -19.27 -10.06 12.45
N LEU A 203 -17.93 -10.14 12.41
CA LEU A 203 -17.16 -9.64 11.27
C LEU A 203 -17.51 -10.40 9.98
N LEU A 204 -17.64 -11.73 10.06
CA LEU A 204 -18.09 -12.55 8.93
C LEU A 204 -19.50 -12.21 8.47
N ALA A 205 -20.41 -11.94 9.41
CA ALA A 205 -21.79 -11.55 9.07
C ALA A 205 -21.84 -10.16 8.43
N GLN A 206 -21.04 -9.20 8.90
CA GLN A 206 -20.91 -7.89 8.26
C GLN A 206 -20.41 -8.01 6.82
N ASP A 207 -19.39 -8.85 6.60
CA ASP A 207 -18.80 -9.07 5.27
C ASP A 207 -19.83 -9.72 4.31
N ALA A 208 -20.60 -10.69 4.79
CA ALA A 208 -21.63 -11.39 4.01
C ALA A 208 -22.87 -10.52 3.71
N GLY A 209 -23.18 -9.56 4.58
CA GLY A 209 -24.35 -8.67 4.44
C GLY A 209 -24.06 -7.34 3.76
N ALA A 210 -22.82 -7.07 3.38
CA ALA A 210 -22.45 -5.79 2.79
C ALA A 210 -23.07 -5.60 1.39
N GLU A 211 -23.80 -4.50 1.21
CA GLU A 211 -24.26 -4.06 -0.10
C GLU A 211 -23.20 -3.18 -0.76
N TYR A 212 -22.49 -3.73 -1.74
CA TYR A 212 -21.44 -3.00 -2.45
C TYR A 212 -22.03 -2.13 -3.55
N LYS A 213 -22.13 -0.82 -3.26
CA LYS A 213 -22.65 0.17 -4.22
C LYS A 213 -21.49 0.96 -4.84
N PRO A 214 -21.31 0.91 -6.16
CA PRO A 214 -20.18 1.62 -6.83
C PRO A 214 -20.29 3.15 -6.76
N TYR A 215 -21.37 3.70 -6.19
CA TYR A 215 -21.65 5.12 -6.08
C TYR A 215 -21.61 5.65 -4.63
N THR A 216 -21.03 4.89 -3.71
CA THR A 216 -20.88 5.33 -2.32
C THR A 216 -19.90 6.52 -2.27
N PRO A 217 -20.27 7.65 -1.67
CA PRO A 217 -19.35 8.78 -1.49
C PRO A 217 -18.09 8.36 -0.72
N LEU A 218 -16.96 8.94 -1.04
CA LEU A 218 -15.66 8.58 -0.45
C LEU A 218 -15.68 8.52 1.07
N TRP A 219 -16.24 9.56 1.73
CA TRP A 219 -16.31 9.60 3.18
C TRP A 219 -17.14 8.46 3.78
N LEU A 220 -18.15 7.97 3.07
CA LEU A 220 -18.90 6.77 3.48
C LEU A 220 -18.09 5.51 3.24
N SER A 221 -17.35 5.41 2.13
CA SER A 221 -16.53 4.23 1.83
C SER A 221 -15.34 4.10 2.75
N ASN A 222 -14.80 5.20 3.27
CA ASN A 222 -13.76 5.18 4.30
C ASN A 222 -14.29 4.64 5.63
N LEU A 223 -15.58 4.86 5.92
CA LEU A 223 -16.26 4.28 7.06
C LEU A 223 -16.74 2.84 6.78
N ASP A 224 -17.05 2.51 5.53
CA ASP A 224 -17.44 1.16 5.11
C ASP A 224 -16.19 0.33 4.73
N ARG A 225 -15.57 -0.24 5.73
CA ARG A 225 -14.41 -1.12 5.55
C ARG A 225 -14.72 -2.33 4.69
N ALA A 226 -15.96 -2.88 4.77
CA ALA A 226 -16.35 -4.02 3.96
C ALA A 226 -16.34 -3.70 2.46
N TYR A 227 -16.78 -2.50 2.07
CA TYR A 227 -16.72 -2.03 0.68
C TYR A 227 -15.28 -1.95 0.16
N ARG A 228 -14.36 -1.39 0.97
CA ARG A 228 -12.94 -1.29 0.62
C ARG A 228 -12.29 -2.67 0.47
N ILE A 229 -12.59 -3.58 1.39
CA ILE A 229 -12.07 -4.96 1.35
C ILE A 229 -12.56 -5.70 0.10
N GLU A 230 -13.82 -5.54 -0.27
CA GLU A 230 -14.33 -6.12 -1.51
C GLU A 230 -13.66 -5.52 -2.75
N GLY A 231 -13.36 -4.23 -2.73
CA GLY A 231 -12.56 -3.58 -3.77
C GLY A 231 -11.19 -4.23 -3.97
N VAL A 232 -10.50 -4.59 -2.87
CA VAL A 232 -9.25 -5.36 -2.91
C VAL A 232 -9.47 -6.75 -3.52
N ARG A 233 -10.49 -7.47 -3.09
CA ARG A 233 -10.81 -8.82 -3.58
C ARG A 233 -11.17 -8.84 -5.06
N GLN A 234 -11.96 -7.85 -5.51
CA GLN A 234 -12.48 -7.74 -6.87
C GLN A 234 -11.59 -6.94 -7.83
N ASN A 235 -10.46 -6.42 -7.36
CA ASN A 235 -9.55 -5.62 -8.18
C ASN A 235 -10.18 -4.34 -8.76
N TRP A 236 -10.97 -3.61 -7.95
CA TRP A 236 -11.62 -2.40 -8.43
C TRP A 236 -10.66 -1.22 -8.59
N PHE A 237 -9.57 -1.18 -7.84
CA PHE A 237 -8.67 -0.04 -7.76
C PHE A 237 -7.72 0.12 -8.95
N VAL A 238 -7.75 -0.84 -9.87
CA VAL A 238 -7.02 -0.77 -11.15
C VAL A 238 -7.66 0.19 -12.15
N HIS A 239 -8.93 0.53 -11.96
CA HIS A 239 -9.67 1.45 -12.81
C HIS A 239 -9.51 2.89 -12.37
N GLN A 240 -9.68 3.83 -13.34
CA GLN A 240 -9.67 5.26 -13.03
C GLN A 240 -10.90 5.65 -12.21
N GLN A 241 -10.67 6.54 -11.26
CA GLN A 241 -11.73 7.19 -10.50
C GLN A 241 -12.31 8.34 -11.31
N ILE A 242 -13.61 8.56 -11.23
CA ILE A 242 -14.30 9.65 -11.90
C ILE A 242 -14.94 10.62 -10.89
N ALA A 243 -14.95 11.90 -11.22
CA ALA A 243 -15.62 12.90 -10.41
C ALA A 243 -17.15 12.73 -10.46
N PRO A 244 -17.87 12.99 -9.36
CA PRO A 244 -19.33 13.00 -9.36
C PRO A 244 -19.88 14.03 -10.36
N PRO A 245 -21.06 13.79 -10.93
CA PRO A 245 -21.75 14.76 -11.77
C PRO A 245 -21.98 16.10 -11.02
N GLY A 246 -21.90 17.23 -11.74
CA GLY A 246 -22.12 18.56 -11.18
C GLY A 246 -20.97 19.08 -10.30
N ALA A 247 -19.79 18.52 -10.42
CA ALA A 247 -18.60 18.99 -9.71
C ALA A 247 -18.19 20.39 -10.21
N GLU A 248 -18.20 21.38 -9.33
CA GLU A 248 -17.69 22.73 -9.63
C GLU A 248 -16.17 22.76 -9.70
N ASP A 249 -15.51 21.96 -8.84
CA ASP A 249 -14.07 21.72 -8.86
C ASP A 249 -13.79 20.24 -9.15
N ALA A 250 -13.45 19.94 -10.40
CA ALA A 250 -13.30 18.58 -10.88
C ALA A 250 -12.12 17.84 -10.21
N ILE A 251 -11.02 18.52 -9.86
CA ILE A 251 -9.87 17.92 -9.18
C ILE A 251 -10.29 17.46 -7.79
N VAL A 252 -10.81 18.42 -7.00
CA VAL A 252 -11.20 18.17 -5.60
C VAL A 252 -12.24 17.05 -5.51
N ARG A 253 -13.25 17.08 -6.38
CA ARG A 253 -14.32 16.08 -6.33
C ARG A 253 -13.89 14.71 -6.86
N ARG A 254 -12.92 14.64 -7.76
CA ARG A 254 -12.35 13.37 -8.21
C ARG A 254 -11.65 12.66 -7.05
N GLU A 255 -10.87 13.38 -6.26
CA GLU A 255 -10.19 12.82 -5.09
C GLU A 255 -11.17 12.40 -3.97
N LEU A 256 -12.38 12.95 -3.95
CA LEU A 256 -13.44 12.57 -3.01
C LEU A 256 -14.39 11.49 -3.55
N SER A 257 -14.29 11.10 -4.82
CA SER A 257 -15.21 10.15 -5.44
C SER A 257 -14.73 8.72 -5.25
N THR A 258 -15.64 7.83 -4.91
CA THR A 258 -15.46 6.37 -5.00
C THR A 258 -15.98 5.79 -6.31
N MET A 259 -16.57 6.63 -7.16
CA MET A 259 -17.01 6.22 -8.49
C MET A 259 -15.79 5.93 -9.36
N PHE A 260 -15.88 4.88 -10.16
CA PHE A 260 -14.82 4.53 -11.10
C PHE A 260 -15.40 4.11 -12.45
N ASP A 261 -14.62 4.37 -13.50
CA ASP A 261 -14.94 3.96 -14.84
C ASP A 261 -14.24 2.62 -15.14
N ARG A 262 -15.02 1.57 -15.24
CA ARG A 262 -14.52 0.22 -15.58
C ARG A 262 -13.98 0.10 -16.99
N ALA A 263 -14.28 1.08 -17.86
CA ALA A 263 -13.74 1.16 -19.21
C ALA A 263 -12.37 1.84 -19.29
N GLN A 264 -11.89 2.42 -18.17
CA GLN A 264 -10.64 3.15 -18.15
C GLN A 264 -9.70 2.58 -17.08
N LEU A 265 -8.65 1.89 -17.53
CA LEU A 265 -7.58 1.46 -16.65
C LEU A 265 -6.70 2.65 -16.23
N LYS A 266 -6.21 2.60 -15.02
CA LYS A 266 -5.05 3.40 -14.62
C LYS A 266 -3.85 3.03 -15.50
N ASN A 267 -2.99 3.98 -15.79
CA ASN A 267 -1.70 3.66 -16.41
C ASN A 267 -0.75 2.98 -15.40
N PRO A 268 0.39 2.40 -15.84
CA PRO A 268 1.32 1.72 -14.94
C PRO A 268 1.80 2.57 -13.75
N ALA A 269 2.10 3.85 -13.97
CA ALA A 269 2.52 4.76 -12.92
C ALA A 269 1.41 5.05 -11.90
N GLN A 270 0.17 5.20 -12.37
CA GLN A 270 -1.01 5.39 -11.51
C GLN A 270 -1.34 4.13 -10.70
N MET A 271 -1.22 2.94 -11.29
CA MET A 271 -1.45 1.67 -10.59
C MET A 271 -0.52 1.55 -9.39
N LEU A 272 0.79 1.71 -9.60
CA LEU A 272 1.80 1.59 -8.54
C LEU A 272 1.83 2.77 -7.56
N ALA A 273 1.08 3.82 -7.81
CA ALA A 273 0.87 4.94 -6.92
C ALA A 273 -0.53 4.90 -6.27
N SER A 274 -1.23 3.77 -6.33
CA SER A 274 -2.57 3.58 -5.76
C SER A 274 -2.55 2.53 -4.65
N GLU A 275 -2.87 2.95 -3.45
CA GLU A 275 -2.97 2.10 -2.25
C GLU A 275 -3.77 0.82 -2.50
N GLY A 276 -4.98 0.96 -3.06
CA GLY A 276 -5.84 -0.19 -3.30
C GLY A 276 -5.33 -1.16 -4.37
N PHE A 277 -4.55 -0.69 -5.36
CA PHE A 277 -3.88 -1.57 -6.32
C PHE A 277 -2.80 -2.40 -5.62
N ASP A 278 -1.92 -1.76 -4.84
CA ASP A 278 -0.87 -2.45 -4.11
C ASP A 278 -1.47 -3.41 -3.07
N ALA A 279 -2.52 -3.01 -2.36
CA ALA A 279 -3.27 -3.88 -1.46
C ALA A 279 -3.82 -5.13 -2.19
N THR A 280 -4.35 -4.96 -3.40
CA THR A 280 -4.85 -6.08 -4.20
C THR A 280 -3.73 -7.04 -4.61
N VAL A 281 -2.55 -6.52 -4.97
CA VAL A 281 -1.37 -7.33 -5.30
C VAL A 281 -0.93 -8.17 -4.10
N PHE A 282 -0.74 -7.55 -2.94
CA PHE A 282 -0.33 -8.27 -1.73
C PHE A 282 -1.37 -9.28 -1.26
N TYR A 283 -2.65 -8.90 -1.32
CA TYR A 283 -3.74 -9.82 -0.98
C TYR A 283 -3.73 -11.05 -1.89
N ARG A 284 -3.69 -10.88 -3.20
CA ARG A 284 -3.66 -12.00 -4.16
C ARG A 284 -2.41 -12.87 -4.02
N TYR A 285 -1.29 -12.28 -3.64
CA TYR A 285 -0.07 -13.02 -3.37
C TYR A 285 -0.19 -13.86 -2.09
N ALA A 286 -0.75 -13.33 -1.01
CA ALA A 286 -0.76 -13.95 0.31
C ALA A 286 -2.02 -14.80 0.61
N ALA A 287 -3.19 -14.43 0.06
CA ALA A 287 -4.50 -15.00 0.43
C ALA A 287 -4.81 -16.35 -0.27
N VAL A 288 -3.83 -17.22 -0.41
CA VAL A 288 -3.98 -18.56 -0.99
C VAL A 288 -3.87 -19.62 0.11
N GLY A 289 -4.50 -20.80 -0.09
CA GLY A 289 -4.43 -21.89 0.87
C GLY A 289 -5.08 -21.56 2.23
N GLU A 290 -4.53 -22.14 3.29
CA GLU A 290 -5.05 -22.03 4.66
C GLU A 290 -4.41 -20.85 5.42
N GLY A 291 -5.06 -20.45 6.52
CA GLY A 291 -4.57 -19.44 7.45
C GLY A 291 -3.51 -19.96 8.43
N GLY A 292 -3.32 -19.24 9.53
CA GLY A 292 -2.45 -19.64 10.64
C GLY A 292 -0.98 -19.82 10.22
N ALA A 293 -0.35 -20.90 10.65
CA ALA A 293 1.08 -21.14 10.41
C ALA A 293 1.45 -21.22 8.91
N GLU A 294 0.53 -21.66 8.06
CA GLU A 294 0.76 -21.69 6.61
C GLU A 294 0.82 -20.27 6.05
N LEU A 295 -0.09 -19.40 6.47
CA LEU A 295 -0.07 -17.98 6.11
C LEU A 295 1.25 -17.33 6.53
N VAL A 296 1.70 -17.55 7.77
CA VAL A 296 2.98 -17.00 8.27
C VAL A 296 4.15 -17.45 7.39
N ARG A 297 4.22 -18.72 7.02
CA ARG A 297 5.28 -19.22 6.12
C ARG A 297 5.27 -18.55 4.75
N ARG A 298 4.07 -18.19 4.21
CA ARG A 298 3.97 -17.51 2.91
C ARG A 298 4.53 -16.10 2.93
N TYR A 299 4.55 -15.43 4.10
CA TYR A 299 5.15 -14.09 4.24
C TYR A 299 6.67 -14.11 4.36
N GLU A 300 7.29 -15.23 4.71
CA GLU A 300 8.74 -15.27 4.92
C GLU A 300 9.56 -14.81 3.68
N PRO A 301 9.30 -15.30 2.45
CA PRO A 301 10.01 -14.80 1.27
C PRO A 301 9.77 -13.29 1.03
N LEU A 302 8.54 -12.82 1.23
CA LEU A 302 8.17 -11.41 1.06
C LEU A 302 8.90 -10.52 2.07
N PHE A 303 8.95 -10.90 3.35
CA PHE A 303 9.64 -10.14 4.39
C PHE A 303 11.16 -10.11 4.14
N ARG A 304 11.75 -11.22 3.72
CA ARG A 304 13.16 -11.27 3.30
C ARG A 304 13.44 -10.36 2.10
N ALA A 305 12.51 -10.28 1.15
CA ALA A 305 12.65 -9.39 -0.01
C ALA A 305 12.53 -7.92 0.37
N LEU A 306 11.61 -7.54 1.27
CA LEU A 306 11.54 -6.19 1.84
C LEU A 306 12.84 -5.82 2.56
N LYS A 307 13.38 -6.73 3.36
CA LYS A 307 14.67 -6.51 4.03
C LYS A 307 15.83 -6.36 3.03
N ALA A 308 15.85 -7.17 1.97
CA ALA A 308 16.85 -7.06 0.91
C ALA A 308 16.71 -5.73 0.13
N LEU A 309 15.48 -5.28 -0.11
CA LEU A 309 15.19 -3.99 -0.73
C LEU A 309 15.70 -2.83 0.14
N ASN A 310 15.55 -2.91 1.46
CA ASN A 310 16.07 -1.90 2.40
C ASN A 310 17.61 -1.75 2.35
N ALA A 311 18.32 -2.79 1.96
CA ALA A 311 19.79 -2.73 1.80
C ALA A 311 20.21 -1.94 0.55
N GLN A 312 19.29 -1.68 -0.36
CA GLN A 312 19.51 -0.87 -1.55
C GLN A 312 19.36 0.61 -1.19
N LYS A 313 20.09 1.49 -1.89
CA LYS A 313 19.89 2.94 -1.78
C LYS A 313 18.66 3.33 -2.58
N LEU A 314 17.50 3.27 -1.94
CA LEU A 314 16.24 3.68 -2.55
C LEU A 314 16.21 5.19 -2.77
N ALA A 315 15.76 5.60 -3.94
CA ALA A 315 15.47 7.00 -4.27
C ALA A 315 13.94 7.20 -4.32
N THR A 316 13.49 8.43 -4.24
CA THR A 316 12.05 8.78 -4.28
C THR A 316 11.38 8.47 -5.61
N ASP A 317 12.15 8.27 -6.67
CA ASP A 317 11.69 7.84 -8.00
C ASP A 317 11.82 6.33 -8.23
N THR A 318 12.25 5.56 -7.23
CA THR A 318 12.36 4.10 -7.34
C THR A 318 10.97 3.48 -7.48
N SER A 319 10.79 2.65 -8.51
CA SER A 319 9.57 1.84 -8.69
C SER A 319 9.58 0.67 -7.69
N LEU A 320 8.96 0.90 -6.51
CA LEU A 320 9.13 0.05 -5.33
C LEU A 320 8.61 -1.38 -5.52
N VAL A 321 7.38 -1.55 -6.06
CA VAL A 321 6.79 -2.88 -6.23
C VAL A 321 7.53 -3.71 -7.30
N PRO A 322 7.93 -3.15 -8.47
CA PRO A 322 8.86 -3.82 -9.38
C PRO A 322 10.22 -4.17 -8.75
N ALA A 323 10.79 -3.28 -7.94
CA ALA A 323 12.04 -3.55 -7.23
C ALA A 323 11.88 -4.70 -6.22
N LEU A 324 10.71 -4.79 -5.54
CA LEU A 324 10.36 -5.90 -4.67
C LEU A 324 10.23 -7.22 -5.45
N ALA A 325 9.64 -7.21 -6.65
CA ALA A 325 9.58 -8.38 -7.52
C ALA A 325 10.98 -8.88 -7.91
N GLN A 326 11.91 -7.96 -8.20
CA GLN A 326 13.32 -8.32 -8.46
C GLN A 326 14.00 -8.91 -7.23
N ALA A 327 13.80 -8.32 -6.05
CA ALA A 327 14.36 -8.83 -4.80
C ALA A 327 13.84 -10.23 -4.47
N LEU A 328 12.54 -10.47 -4.62
CA LEU A 328 11.92 -11.79 -4.47
C LEU A 328 12.52 -12.81 -5.44
N SER A 329 12.62 -12.47 -6.73
CA SER A 329 13.19 -13.36 -7.76
C SER A 329 14.65 -13.70 -7.48
N GLY A 330 15.41 -12.78 -6.88
CA GLY A 330 16.80 -13.01 -6.46
C GLY A 330 16.95 -13.94 -5.26
N LEU A 331 15.93 -14.00 -4.38
CA LEU A 331 15.93 -14.87 -3.18
C LEU A 331 15.29 -16.23 -3.44
N SER A 332 14.21 -16.25 -4.18
CA SER A 332 13.45 -17.46 -4.53
C SER A 332 12.82 -17.27 -5.91
N ARG A 333 13.28 -18.03 -6.87
CA ARG A 333 12.75 -17.98 -8.24
C ARG A 333 11.25 -18.25 -8.27
N ALA A 334 10.79 -19.28 -7.56
CA ALA A 334 9.39 -19.68 -7.53
C ALA A 334 8.48 -18.56 -6.94
N ASP A 335 8.91 -17.93 -5.84
CA ASP A 335 8.16 -16.84 -5.22
C ASP A 335 8.18 -15.57 -6.08
N GLY A 336 9.32 -15.29 -6.72
CA GLY A 336 9.45 -14.19 -7.68
C GLY A 336 8.53 -14.37 -8.89
N ASP A 337 8.56 -15.56 -9.52
CA ASP A 337 7.69 -15.87 -10.67
C ASP A 337 6.21 -15.78 -10.29
N ARG A 338 5.83 -16.23 -9.09
CA ARG A 338 4.47 -16.11 -8.58
C ARG A 338 4.08 -14.63 -8.35
N PHE A 339 4.97 -13.82 -7.76
CA PHE A 339 4.69 -12.42 -7.50
C PHE A 339 4.53 -11.64 -8.82
N VAL A 340 5.41 -11.90 -9.80
CA VAL A 340 5.30 -11.33 -11.16
C VAL A 340 4.00 -11.74 -11.82
N GLN A 341 3.57 -13.00 -11.70
CA GLN A 341 2.28 -13.44 -12.24
C GLN A 341 1.12 -12.67 -11.61
N VAL A 342 1.13 -12.51 -10.28
CA VAL A 342 0.10 -11.71 -9.58
C VAL A 342 0.08 -10.26 -10.06
N LEU A 343 1.25 -9.64 -10.25
CA LEU A 343 1.35 -8.28 -10.79
C LEU A 343 0.75 -8.18 -12.19
N MET A 344 1.07 -9.15 -13.06
CA MET A 344 0.56 -9.19 -14.44
C MET A 344 -0.95 -9.38 -14.47
N ASP A 345 -1.49 -10.31 -13.66
CA ASP A 345 -2.92 -10.59 -13.59
C ASP A 345 -3.70 -9.41 -12.97
N THR A 346 -3.13 -8.74 -11.96
CA THR A 346 -3.77 -7.59 -11.29
C THR A 346 -3.81 -6.37 -12.21
N SER A 347 -2.73 -6.11 -12.94
CA SER A 347 -2.63 -4.97 -13.87
C SER A 347 -3.21 -5.23 -15.27
N TYR A 348 -3.79 -6.41 -15.51
CA TYR A 348 -4.19 -6.86 -16.85
C TYR A 348 -3.05 -6.75 -17.87
N GLY A 349 -1.82 -6.98 -17.43
CA GLY A 349 -0.62 -6.91 -18.25
C GLY A 349 -0.07 -5.49 -18.48
N ALA A 350 -0.69 -4.45 -17.94
CA ALA A 350 -0.31 -3.06 -18.20
C ALA A 350 1.14 -2.74 -17.79
N LEU A 351 1.66 -3.38 -16.73
CA LEU A 351 3.04 -3.20 -16.27
C LEU A 351 4.09 -3.72 -17.24
N ALA A 352 3.74 -4.63 -18.13
CA ALA A 352 4.64 -5.13 -19.19
C ALA A 352 4.30 -4.59 -20.58
N SER A 353 3.02 -4.30 -20.85
CA SER A 353 2.54 -3.79 -22.14
C SER A 353 1.24 -2.99 -21.97
N PRO A 354 1.33 -1.66 -21.79
CA PRO A 354 0.13 -0.80 -21.72
C PRO A 354 -0.80 -0.95 -22.92
N GLN A 355 -0.24 -1.18 -24.12
CA GLN A 355 -0.99 -1.37 -25.36
C GLN A 355 -1.77 -2.70 -25.35
N LEU A 356 -1.19 -3.75 -24.80
CA LEU A 356 -1.86 -5.05 -24.64
C LEU A 356 -3.02 -4.94 -23.65
N ALA A 357 -2.82 -4.25 -22.54
CA ALA A 357 -3.86 -4.01 -21.54
C ALA A 357 -5.05 -3.24 -22.13
N ALA A 358 -4.80 -2.17 -22.89
CA ALA A 358 -5.84 -1.41 -23.57
C ALA A 358 -6.62 -2.26 -24.59
N ARG A 359 -5.96 -3.15 -25.34
CA ARG A 359 -6.63 -4.10 -26.24
C ARG A 359 -7.49 -5.12 -25.48
N ALA A 360 -6.96 -5.64 -24.38
CA ALA A 360 -7.70 -6.60 -23.55
C ALA A 360 -8.98 -5.98 -22.96
N GLU A 361 -8.88 -4.74 -22.51
CA GLU A 361 -10.00 -3.99 -21.99
C GLU A 361 -11.04 -3.67 -23.07
N ALA A 362 -10.61 -3.12 -24.21
CA ALA A 362 -11.50 -2.85 -25.34
C ALA A 362 -12.24 -4.14 -25.79
N LEU A 363 -11.55 -5.26 -25.82
CA LEU A 363 -12.13 -6.56 -26.17
C LEU A 363 -13.16 -7.02 -25.14
N ALA A 364 -12.89 -6.84 -23.84
CA ALA A 364 -13.82 -7.18 -22.78
C ALA A 364 -15.12 -6.36 -22.85
N LEU A 365 -15.05 -5.09 -23.25
CA LEU A 365 -16.20 -4.21 -23.44
C LEU A 365 -17.04 -4.62 -24.69
N THR A 366 -16.37 -4.98 -25.78
CA THR A 366 -17.07 -5.35 -27.03
C THR A 366 -17.65 -6.77 -27.00
N GLY A 367 -17.10 -7.67 -26.21
CA GLY A 367 -17.51 -9.08 -26.11
C GLY A 367 -18.96 -9.31 -25.68
N ARG A 368 -19.64 -8.27 -25.21
CA ARG A 368 -21.06 -8.28 -24.89
C ARG A 368 -21.97 -8.11 -26.13
N MET A 369 -21.42 -7.78 -27.29
CA MET A 369 -22.16 -7.31 -28.46
C MET A 369 -22.38 -8.38 -29.55
N GLY A 370 -22.10 -9.65 -29.29
CA GLY A 370 -22.68 -10.74 -30.05
C GLY A 370 -21.94 -11.24 -31.29
N ASP A 371 -20.74 -10.78 -31.63
CA ASP A 371 -19.92 -11.37 -32.68
C ASP A 371 -18.95 -12.43 -32.15
N GLY A 372 -19.50 -13.60 -31.80
CA GLY A 372 -18.72 -14.69 -31.22
C GLY A 372 -17.58 -15.20 -32.12
N ASP A 373 -17.75 -15.12 -33.43
CA ASP A 373 -16.76 -15.65 -34.38
C ASP A 373 -15.49 -14.82 -34.44
N ALA A 374 -15.59 -13.48 -34.35
CA ALA A 374 -14.44 -12.59 -34.24
C ALA A 374 -13.90 -12.45 -32.83
N PHE A 375 -14.76 -12.46 -31.84
CA PHE A 375 -14.40 -12.26 -30.41
C PHE A 375 -13.51 -13.39 -29.87
N VAL A 376 -13.87 -14.65 -30.12
CA VAL A 376 -13.13 -15.80 -29.54
C VAL A 376 -11.69 -15.87 -30.03
N PRO A 377 -11.38 -15.73 -31.33
CA PRO A 377 -10.00 -15.66 -31.79
C PRO A 377 -9.22 -14.47 -31.23
N ALA A 378 -9.83 -13.28 -31.14
CA ALA A 378 -9.21 -12.09 -30.58
C ALA A 378 -8.88 -12.28 -29.10
N LEU A 379 -9.81 -12.84 -28.30
CA LEU A 379 -9.58 -13.16 -26.89
C LEU A 379 -8.44 -14.17 -26.71
N LYS A 380 -8.38 -15.20 -27.54
CA LYS A 380 -7.29 -16.19 -27.51
C LYS A 380 -5.93 -15.53 -27.82
N ALA A 381 -5.89 -14.64 -28.81
CA ALA A 381 -4.67 -13.92 -29.18
C ALA A 381 -4.19 -13.01 -28.03
N VAL A 382 -5.07 -12.23 -27.42
CA VAL A 382 -4.75 -11.38 -26.27
C VAL A 382 -4.26 -12.21 -25.08
N ARG A 383 -4.95 -13.30 -24.74
CA ARG A 383 -4.53 -14.18 -23.63
C ARG A 383 -3.16 -14.82 -23.87
N LYS A 384 -2.89 -15.24 -25.11
CA LYS A 384 -1.57 -15.78 -25.48
C LYS A 384 -0.49 -14.73 -25.31
N GLU A 385 -0.70 -13.52 -25.80
CA GLU A 385 0.27 -12.42 -25.64
C GLU A 385 0.47 -12.03 -24.17
N MET A 386 -0.58 -11.99 -23.36
CA MET A 386 -0.46 -11.77 -21.91
C MET A 386 0.40 -12.85 -21.25
N ALA A 387 0.23 -14.11 -21.62
CA ALA A 387 1.04 -15.20 -21.08
C ALA A 387 2.52 -15.09 -21.52
N GLU A 388 2.78 -14.68 -22.76
CA GLU A 388 4.13 -14.43 -23.27
C GLU A 388 4.81 -13.26 -22.52
N GLN A 389 4.08 -12.17 -22.28
CA GLN A 389 4.58 -11.04 -21.49
C GLN A 389 4.84 -11.42 -20.03
N ALA A 390 3.97 -12.20 -19.42
CA ALA A 390 4.17 -12.70 -18.07
C ALA A 390 5.44 -13.57 -17.98
N ALA A 391 5.65 -14.48 -18.93
CA ALA A 391 6.85 -15.29 -18.99
C ALA A 391 8.12 -14.45 -19.22
N ALA A 392 8.06 -13.42 -20.06
CA ALA A 392 9.16 -12.49 -20.27
C ALA A 392 9.48 -11.70 -19.00
N ALA A 393 8.45 -11.22 -18.27
CA ALA A 393 8.62 -10.50 -17.00
C ALA A 393 9.17 -11.42 -15.89
N GLN A 394 8.78 -12.69 -15.84
CA GLN A 394 9.36 -13.67 -14.94
C GLN A 394 10.84 -13.93 -15.26
N ALA A 395 11.20 -13.97 -16.55
CA ALA A 395 12.59 -14.11 -16.97
C ALA A 395 13.43 -12.85 -16.65
N ARG A 396 12.84 -11.66 -16.73
CA ARG A 396 13.49 -10.36 -16.50
C ARG A 396 12.57 -9.41 -15.73
N PRO A 397 12.43 -9.55 -14.40
CA PRO A 397 11.52 -8.71 -13.60
C PRO A 397 11.78 -7.20 -13.73
N ALA A 398 12.99 -6.79 -14.08
CA ALA A 398 13.34 -5.39 -14.30
C ALA A 398 12.46 -4.70 -15.37
N MET A 399 11.93 -5.46 -16.35
CA MET A 399 11.05 -4.89 -17.39
C MET A 399 9.76 -4.28 -16.85
N LEU A 400 9.31 -4.72 -15.68
CA LEU A 400 8.09 -4.19 -15.03
C LEU A 400 8.20 -2.70 -14.69
N ALA A 401 9.41 -2.15 -14.61
CA ALA A 401 9.64 -0.73 -14.37
C ALA A 401 9.75 0.12 -15.65
N GLU A 402 9.92 -0.51 -16.82
CA GLU A 402 10.27 0.19 -18.06
C GLU A 402 9.14 1.10 -18.59
N HIS A 403 7.88 0.79 -18.28
CA HIS A 403 6.72 1.56 -18.74
C HIS A 403 6.20 2.59 -17.73
N ILE A 404 6.78 2.66 -16.55
CA ILE A 404 6.29 3.51 -15.46
C ILE A 404 6.72 4.96 -15.69
N GLY A 405 7.96 5.16 -16.14
CA GLY A 405 8.57 6.48 -16.26
C GLY A 405 8.97 7.09 -14.91
N PRO A 406 9.75 8.19 -14.95
CA PRO A 406 10.19 8.88 -13.74
C PRO A 406 9.03 9.61 -13.05
N ALA A 407 9.19 9.86 -11.76
CA ALA A 407 8.30 10.72 -11.00
C ALA A 407 8.64 12.19 -11.31
N LEU A 408 7.78 12.86 -12.09
CA LEU A 408 7.94 14.24 -12.54
C LEU A 408 6.99 15.16 -11.77
N TRP A 409 7.43 15.60 -10.60
CA TRP A 409 6.62 16.35 -9.66
C TRP A 409 6.62 17.85 -9.94
N LEU A 410 5.40 18.43 -9.91
CA LEU A 410 5.13 19.87 -9.94
C LEU A 410 4.39 20.27 -8.68
N LEU A 411 4.68 21.46 -8.11
CA LEU A 411 3.93 22.02 -6.99
C LEU A 411 3.04 23.14 -7.46
N HIS A 412 1.72 22.89 -7.50
CA HIS A 412 0.76 23.90 -7.91
C HIS A 412 0.46 24.87 -6.75
N PRO A 413 0.91 26.15 -6.81
CA PRO A 413 0.90 27.03 -5.64
C PRO A 413 -0.50 27.50 -5.22
N THR A 414 -1.46 27.54 -6.14
CA THR A 414 -2.82 28.06 -5.90
C THR A 414 -3.85 26.96 -5.66
N LEU A 415 -3.59 25.73 -6.08
CA LEU A 415 -4.42 24.58 -5.75
C LEU A 415 -3.97 23.99 -4.43
N LYS A 416 -4.94 23.66 -3.60
CA LYS A 416 -4.71 23.03 -2.30
C LYS A 416 -5.08 21.56 -2.37
N ALA A 417 -4.24 20.71 -1.82
CA ALA A 417 -4.62 19.33 -1.59
C ALA A 417 -5.74 19.24 -0.57
N LEU A 418 -6.64 18.29 -0.75
CA LEU A 418 -7.60 17.94 0.28
C LEU A 418 -6.85 17.09 1.31
N GLY A 419 -6.47 17.69 2.43
CA GLY A 419 -5.68 17.00 3.43
C GLY A 419 -6.46 16.69 4.68
N GLY A 420 -6.33 15.50 5.22
CA GLY A 420 -6.62 15.27 6.62
C GLY A 420 -5.60 16.03 7.47
N GLY A 421 -5.99 17.11 8.13
CA GLY A 421 -5.17 17.84 9.10
C GLY A 421 -4.20 18.89 8.56
N GLN A 422 -3.90 18.95 7.27
CA GLN A 422 -3.07 19.99 6.64
C GLN A 422 -3.79 20.68 5.48
N ASN A 423 -4.93 21.30 5.78
CA ASN A 423 -5.88 21.86 4.82
C ASN A 423 -5.32 22.92 3.86
N ASP A 424 -4.10 23.40 4.06
CA ASP A 424 -3.49 24.48 3.29
C ASP A 424 -2.28 24.07 2.43
N ALA A 425 -1.95 22.80 2.36
CA ALA A 425 -0.82 22.36 1.55
C ALA A 425 -1.10 22.51 0.04
N PRO A 426 -0.15 23.06 -0.75
CA PRO A 426 -0.28 23.08 -2.20
C PRO A 426 -0.41 21.69 -2.80
N LEU A 427 -1.10 21.56 -3.94
CA LEU A 427 -1.27 20.28 -4.62
C LEU A 427 0.04 19.90 -5.33
N ALA A 428 0.56 18.72 -5.04
CA ALA A 428 1.65 18.11 -5.77
C ALA A 428 1.09 17.23 -6.91
N ILE A 429 1.54 17.49 -8.13
CA ILE A 429 1.10 16.79 -9.35
C ILE A 429 2.29 16.08 -9.96
N ASN A 430 2.18 14.77 -10.18
CA ASN A 430 3.14 14.00 -10.97
C ASN A 430 2.61 13.87 -12.40
N LEU A 431 3.34 14.36 -13.38
CA LEU A 431 2.91 14.39 -14.79
C LEU A 431 2.65 12.99 -15.37
N ASN A 432 3.35 11.96 -14.89
CA ASN A 432 3.15 10.59 -15.37
C ASN A 432 1.95 9.89 -14.73
N THR A 433 1.42 10.42 -13.61
CA THR A 433 0.17 9.96 -12.99
C THR A 433 -0.98 10.94 -13.20
N ALA A 434 -0.72 12.17 -13.63
CA ALA A 434 -1.71 13.21 -13.81
C ALA A 434 -2.86 12.78 -14.72
N GLU A 435 -4.07 13.07 -14.28
CA GLU A 435 -5.30 12.91 -15.04
C GLU A 435 -5.62 14.22 -15.81
N ARG A 436 -6.69 14.20 -16.57
CA ARG A 436 -7.09 15.31 -17.44
C ARG A 436 -7.22 16.62 -16.68
N GLU A 437 -7.90 16.61 -15.54
CA GLU A 437 -8.16 17.78 -14.69
C GLU A 437 -6.87 18.32 -14.07
N HIS A 438 -5.97 17.45 -13.65
CA HIS A 438 -4.65 17.86 -13.14
C HIS A 438 -3.83 18.56 -14.24
N LEU A 439 -3.84 18.03 -15.48
CA LEU A 439 -3.16 18.66 -16.59
C LEU A 439 -3.79 20.02 -16.95
N MET A 440 -5.13 20.12 -16.95
CA MET A 440 -5.84 21.37 -17.22
C MET A 440 -5.61 22.46 -16.17
N ALA A 441 -5.17 22.11 -14.97
CA ALA A 441 -4.77 23.07 -13.94
C ALA A 441 -3.43 23.74 -14.24
N LEU A 442 -2.63 23.17 -15.16
CA LEU A 442 -1.30 23.71 -15.49
C LEU A 442 -1.41 24.90 -16.47
N PRO A 443 -0.49 25.89 -16.40
CA PRO A 443 -0.47 27.03 -17.31
C PRO A 443 -0.50 26.65 -18.79
N GLY A 444 -1.37 27.27 -19.55
CA GLY A 444 -1.47 27.10 -21.01
C GLY A 444 -2.06 25.75 -21.47
N ILE A 445 -2.57 24.91 -20.57
CA ILE A 445 -3.16 23.61 -20.92
C ILE A 445 -4.68 23.69 -20.86
N ASP A 446 -5.32 23.75 -22.01
CA ASP A 446 -6.75 23.59 -22.18
C ASP A 446 -7.17 22.11 -22.30
N ALA A 447 -8.46 21.86 -22.35
CA ALA A 447 -9.04 20.52 -22.47
C ALA A 447 -8.48 19.71 -23.65
N ALA A 448 -8.40 20.35 -24.84
CA ALA A 448 -7.92 19.68 -26.04
C ALA A 448 -6.42 19.34 -25.97
N ARG A 449 -5.64 20.20 -25.31
CA ARG A 449 -4.21 19.94 -25.07
C ARG A 449 -4.00 18.86 -24.05
N ALA A 450 -4.79 18.83 -22.97
CA ALA A 450 -4.78 17.76 -21.98
C ALA A 450 -5.09 16.40 -22.62
N ASP A 451 -6.11 16.32 -23.46
CA ASP A 451 -6.48 15.09 -24.15
C ASP A 451 -5.36 14.60 -25.09
N ARG A 452 -4.71 15.52 -25.82
CA ARG A 452 -3.53 15.17 -26.67
C ARG A 452 -2.34 14.69 -25.83
N LEU A 453 -2.08 15.27 -24.69
CA LEU A 453 -1.01 14.85 -23.79
C LEU A 453 -1.27 13.45 -23.22
N LEU A 454 -2.51 13.16 -22.82
CA LEU A 454 -2.90 11.83 -22.36
C LEU A 454 -2.76 10.80 -23.49
N ALA A 455 -3.22 11.11 -24.72
CA ALA A 455 -3.06 10.24 -25.87
C ALA A 455 -1.57 10.02 -26.21
N SER A 456 -0.75 11.07 -26.18
CA SER A 456 0.70 10.99 -26.41
C SER A 456 1.37 10.10 -25.37
N ARG A 457 1.00 10.23 -24.07
CA ARG A 457 1.51 9.38 -22.99
C ARG A 457 1.13 7.91 -23.18
N GLN A 458 -0.09 7.64 -23.66
CA GLN A 458 -0.55 6.29 -23.94
C GLN A 458 0.16 5.66 -25.15
N GLN A 459 0.41 6.44 -26.22
CA GLN A 459 1.00 5.96 -27.46
C GLN A 459 2.53 5.88 -27.41
N SER A 460 3.18 6.89 -26.84
CA SER A 460 4.63 7.07 -26.86
C SER A 460 5.29 6.79 -25.49
N GLY A 461 4.53 6.32 -24.50
CA GLY A 461 5.02 6.08 -23.15
C GLY A 461 5.02 7.31 -22.26
N SER A 462 5.43 7.12 -21.02
CA SER A 462 5.57 8.16 -20.01
C SER A 462 6.50 9.29 -20.46
N PHE A 463 6.30 10.48 -19.91
CA PHE A 463 7.22 11.60 -20.11
C PHE A 463 8.57 11.27 -19.46
N ALA A 464 9.65 11.41 -20.22
CA ALA A 464 11.00 11.11 -19.73
C ALA A 464 11.57 12.23 -18.84
N SER A 465 11.10 13.47 -19.02
CA SER A 465 11.53 14.65 -18.27
C SER A 465 10.47 15.77 -18.38
N ILE A 466 10.62 16.82 -17.57
CA ILE A 466 9.83 18.04 -17.72
C ILE A 466 10.01 18.65 -19.13
N ASP A 467 11.19 18.58 -19.71
CA ASP A 467 11.47 19.07 -21.06
C ASP A 467 10.73 18.28 -22.13
N ASP A 468 10.69 16.95 -22.00
CA ASP A 468 9.91 16.10 -22.90
C ASP A 468 8.40 16.43 -22.81
N PHE A 469 7.87 16.61 -21.56
CA PHE A 469 6.50 17.04 -21.36
C PHE A 469 6.22 18.38 -22.04
N LEU A 470 7.07 19.39 -21.82
CA LEU A 470 6.89 20.73 -22.39
C LEU A 470 6.97 20.70 -23.93
N GLN A 471 7.85 19.89 -24.50
CA GLN A 471 7.93 19.69 -25.95
C GLN A 471 6.65 19.08 -26.51
N ARG A 472 6.13 18.00 -25.90
CA ARG A 472 4.89 17.36 -26.33
C ARG A 472 3.66 18.25 -26.12
N ALA A 473 3.68 19.11 -25.09
CA ALA A 473 2.61 20.06 -24.79
C ALA A 473 2.57 21.26 -25.78
N ALA A 474 3.67 21.56 -26.45
CA ALA A 474 3.80 22.68 -27.39
C ALA A 474 3.28 24.01 -26.80
N LEU A 475 3.77 24.38 -25.62
CA LEU A 475 3.34 25.57 -24.87
C LEU A 475 4.04 26.85 -25.37
N SER A 476 3.46 28.00 -25.00
CA SER A 476 4.17 29.29 -25.10
C SER A 476 5.41 29.31 -24.20
N ALA A 477 6.40 30.14 -24.51
CA ALA A 477 7.59 30.29 -23.67
C ALA A 477 7.25 30.72 -22.25
N GLY A 478 6.23 31.55 -22.06
CA GLY A 478 5.76 32.02 -20.75
C GLY A 478 5.14 30.88 -19.93
N ASP A 479 4.26 30.10 -20.53
CA ASP A 479 3.61 28.96 -19.86
C ASP A 479 4.65 27.88 -19.49
N ALA A 480 5.56 27.58 -20.40
CA ALA A 480 6.67 26.63 -20.17
C ALA A 480 7.55 27.08 -18.98
N GLN A 481 7.86 28.38 -18.90
CA GLN A 481 8.63 28.93 -17.78
C GLN A 481 7.86 28.86 -16.46
N ALA A 482 6.55 29.10 -16.48
CA ALA A 482 5.70 28.96 -15.29
C ALA A 482 5.70 27.50 -14.76
N ILE A 483 5.60 26.49 -15.64
CA ILE A 483 5.68 25.06 -15.25
C ILE A 483 7.05 24.71 -14.69
N ARG A 484 8.17 25.23 -15.27
CA ARG A 484 9.52 25.04 -14.68
C ARG A 484 9.64 25.67 -13.28
N GLY A 485 8.94 26.77 -13.04
CA GLY A 485 8.84 27.39 -11.72
C GLY A 485 8.17 26.46 -10.69
N MET A 486 7.14 25.72 -11.10
CA MET A 486 6.46 24.73 -10.26
C MET A 486 7.35 23.53 -9.92
N GLU A 487 8.18 23.05 -10.87
CA GLU A 487 9.21 22.03 -10.60
C GLU A 487 10.24 22.53 -9.59
N GLY A 488 10.74 23.76 -9.76
CA GLY A 488 11.65 24.38 -8.82
C GLY A 488 11.06 24.52 -7.41
N ALA A 489 9.80 24.95 -7.32
CA ALA A 489 9.08 25.02 -6.06
C ALA A 489 8.91 23.65 -5.38
N MET A 490 8.65 22.59 -6.16
CA MET A 490 8.56 21.22 -5.66
C MET A 490 9.88 20.74 -5.04
N ARG A 491 10.98 20.97 -5.72
CA ARG A 491 12.33 20.62 -5.23
C ARG A 491 12.68 21.38 -3.94
N ALA A 492 12.32 22.68 -3.86
CA ALA A 492 12.55 23.50 -2.69
C ALA A 492 11.71 23.09 -1.47
N ALA A 493 10.49 22.65 -1.70
CA ALA A 493 9.58 22.20 -0.64
C ALA A 493 10.02 20.88 0.02
N GLY A 494 10.78 20.05 -0.70
CA GLY A 494 11.20 18.74 -0.24
C GLY A 494 10.04 17.71 -0.11
N PRO A 495 10.36 16.46 0.27
CA PRO A 495 9.37 15.43 0.51
C PRO A 495 8.53 15.73 1.76
N TYR A 496 7.29 15.21 1.79
CA TYR A 496 6.47 15.23 2.99
C TYR A 496 6.98 14.23 4.01
N PRO A 497 7.05 14.64 5.31
CA PRO A 497 7.34 13.70 6.37
C PRO A 497 6.22 12.63 6.42
N ARG A 498 6.60 11.42 6.79
CA ARG A 498 5.65 10.39 7.21
C ARG A 498 5.22 10.69 8.65
N ASP A 499 3.95 10.58 8.91
CA ASP A 499 3.42 10.63 10.28
C ASP A 499 3.88 9.44 11.11
#